data_10cc49df1482601cc66e31b96cb0c180
#
_entry.id   10cc49df1482601cc66e31b96cb0c180
#
_cell.length_a   1.000
_cell.length_b   1.000
_cell.length_c   1.000
_cell.angle_alpha   90.00
_cell.angle_beta   90.00
_cell.angle_gamma   90.00
#
_symmetry.space_group_name_H-M   'P 1'
#
loop_
_entity.id
_entity.type
_entity.pdbx_description
1 polymer ?
#
loop_
_entity_poly.entity_id
_entity_poly.type
_entity_poly.pdbx_seq_one_letter_code
_entity_poly.pdbx_strand_id
1 'polypeptide(L)'
;MACIDAPVLDNLDITFFHQLAFDTPKLPQFISRTPNFKAHDEACVVVSDSGVRIAPVRPFVRGFRVELEISCFQSDWQLSSLAQICHSSFPHTFISSLENMYIREDGYPRLGWQENTENTQWLELLHPFAAVKNLCLSKEFTARIAPVLQELVGERVGEILPALQGLFLEEVNVTGPVQEAIEKFVAARQLSGHPITVSHYSHWDKEQDV
;
A
#
# COMPACT_ATOMS: atom_id res chain seq x y z
N MET A 1 -16.33 -6.60 -28.71
CA MET A 1 -16.13 -5.39 -27.90
C MET A 1 -15.00 -4.58 -28.51
N ALA A 2 -15.22 -3.30 -28.79
CA ALA A 2 -14.20 -2.41 -29.34
C ALA A 2 -13.06 -2.26 -28.32
N CYS A 3 -11.82 -2.38 -28.78
CA CYS A 3 -10.66 -2.08 -27.98
C CYS A 3 -10.59 -0.54 -27.89
N ILE A 4 -10.66 0.00 -26.69
CA ILE A 4 -10.46 1.45 -26.47
C ILE A 4 -8.95 1.66 -26.57
N ASP A 5 -8.54 2.40 -27.57
CA ASP A 5 -7.18 2.89 -27.72
C ASP A 5 -7.18 4.36 -27.29
N ALA A 6 -6.52 4.68 -26.19
CA ALA A 6 -6.48 6.03 -25.63
C ALA A 6 -5.03 6.49 -25.44
N PRO A 7 -4.30 6.76 -26.52
CA PRO A 7 -2.85 7.06 -26.46
C PRO A 7 -2.51 8.35 -25.72
N VAL A 8 -3.49 9.18 -25.44
CA VAL A 8 -3.35 10.49 -24.77
C VAL A 8 -4.02 10.50 -23.38
N LEU A 9 -4.34 9.33 -22.82
CA LEU A 9 -4.95 9.27 -21.50
C LEU A 9 -3.90 9.55 -20.41
N ASP A 10 -4.14 10.60 -19.66
CA ASP A 10 -3.24 11.05 -18.59
C ASP A 10 -3.67 10.54 -17.22
N ASN A 11 -4.97 10.35 -17.02
CA ASN A 11 -5.53 9.87 -15.75
C ASN A 11 -6.51 8.74 -15.99
N LEU A 12 -6.42 7.72 -15.16
CA LEU A 12 -7.37 6.61 -15.08
C LEU A 12 -7.80 6.45 -13.63
N ASP A 13 -9.00 6.93 -13.32
CA ASP A 13 -9.62 6.78 -12.01
C ASP A 13 -10.74 5.74 -12.11
N ILE A 14 -10.64 4.69 -11.31
CA ILE A 14 -11.63 3.62 -11.28
C ILE A 14 -12.12 3.44 -9.86
N THR A 15 -13.43 3.62 -9.67
CA THR A 15 -14.07 3.36 -8.38
C THR A 15 -14.94 2.11 -8.49
N PHE A 16 -14.70 1.15 -7.62
CA PHE A 16 -15.51 -0.05 -7.46
C PHE A 16 -16.48 0.13 -6.30
N PHE A 17 -17.77 -0.05 -6.57
CA PHE A 17 -18.82 0.11 -5.56
C PHE A 17 -19.31 -1.27 -5.11
N HIS A 18 -19.13 -1.60 -3.82
CA HIS A 18 -19.71 -2.78 -3.17
C HIS A 18 -19.56 -4.10 -3.94
N GLN A 19 -18.43 -4.30 -4.62
CA GLN A 19 -18.15 -5.52 -5.35
C GLN A 19 -17.34 -6.49 -4.49
N LEU A 20 -17.75 -7.75 -4.46
CA LEU A 20 -17.04 -8.83 -3.76
C LEU A 20 -16.08 -9.61 -4.67
N ALA A 21 -16.25 -9.48 -5.98
CA ALA A 21 -15.41 -10.16 -6.96
C ALA A 21 -15.00 -9.18 -8.05
N PHE A 22 -13.70 -9.06 -8.26
CA PHE A 22 -13.10 -8.16 -9.25
C PHE A 22 -12.63 -8.99 -10.45
N ASP A 23 -13.53 -9.25 -11.39
CA ASP A 23 -13.18 -9.85 -12.68
C ASP A 23 -12.94 -8.74 -13.71
N THR A 24 -11.71 -8.25 -13.74
CA THR A 24 -11.29 -7.15 -14.61
C THR A 24 -10.17 -7.56 -15.57
N PRO A 25 -10.30 -8.67 -16.33
CA PRO A 25 -9.18 -9.22 -17.11
C PRO A 25 -8.68 -8.29 -18.21
N LYS A 26 -9.50 -7.30 -18.59
CA LYS A 26 -9.14 -6.31 -19.61
C LYS A 26 -8.42 -5.09 -19.06
N LEU A 27 -8.53 -4.83 -17.76
CA LEU A 27 -7.88 -3.68 -17.13
C LEU A 27 -6.35 -3.78 -17.19
N PRO A 28 -5.70 -4.91 -16.82
CA PRO A 28 -4.25 -5.05 -16.98
C PRO A 28 -3.80 -4.90 -18.44
N GLN A 29 -4.59 -5.44 -19.39
CA GLN A 29 -4.30 -5.29 -20.82
C GLN A 29 -4.41 -3.84 -21.29
N PHE A 30 -5.40 -3.10 -20.80
CA PHE A 30 -5.57 -1.69 -21.10
C PHE A 30 -4.42 -0.85 -20.53
N ILE A 31 -4.11 -1.02 -19.25
CA ILE A 31 -3.01 -0.31 -18.57
C ILE A 31 -1.67 -0.61 -19.28
N SER A 32 -1.37 -1.86 -19.58
CA SER A 32 -0.11 -2.23 -20.23
C SER A 32 0.05 -1.74 -21.67
N ARG A 33 -1.06 -1.50 -22.38
CA ARG A 33 -1.06 -0.97 -23.76
C ARG A 33 -1.05 0.56 -23.83
N THR A 34 -1.34 1.23 -22.74
CA THR A 34 -1.34 2.70 -22.69
C THR A 34 0.08 3.17 -22.42
N PRO A 35 0.81 3.72 -23.43
CA PRO A 35 2.26 3.99 -23.32
C PRO A 35 2.61 4.95 -22.19
N ASN A 36 1.62 5.68 -21.79
CA ASN A 36 1.73 6.77 -20.85
C ASN A 36 1.58 6.31 -19.40
N PHE A 37 1.01 5.14 -19.12
CA PHE A 37 1.00 4.56 -17.77
C PHE A 37 2.36 3.95 -17.47
N LYS A 38 3.33 4.84 -17.23
CA LYS A 38 4.66 4.41 -16.81
C LYS A 38 4.58 3.81 -15.42
N ALA A 39 5.46 2.86 -15.18
CA ALA A 39 5.69 2.37 -13.83
C ALA A 39 6.10 3.53 -12.92
N HIS A 40 5.43 3.63 -11.80
CA HIS A 40 5.79 4.55 -10.71
C HIS A 40 6.62 3.79 -9.70
N ASP A 41 7.59 4.47 -9.10
CA ASP A 41 8.40 3.93 -8.00
C ASP A 41 7.76 4.19 -6.62
N GLU A 42 6.71 5.02 -6.59
CA GLU A 42 6.00 5.41 -5.37
C GLU A 42 4.50 5.20 -5.48
N ALA A 43 3.89 4.59 -4.46
CA ALA A 43 2.44 4.47 -4.34
C ALA A 43 1.98 4.76 -2.91
N CYS A 44 0.78 5.32 -2.80
CA CYS A 44 0.10 5.57 -1.54
C CYS A 44 -1.18 4.76 -1.45
N VAL A 45 -1.30 3.95 -0.42
CA VAL A 45 -2.55 3.34 0.01
C VAL A 45 -3.19 4.28 1.01
N VAL A 46 -4.36 4.77 0.66
CA VAL A 46 -5.13 5.68 1.49
C VAL A 46 -6.40 4.98 1.93
N VAL A 47 -6.60 4.92 3.21
CA VAL A 47 -7.76 4.26 3.82
C VAL A 47 -8.67 5.30 4.44
N SER A 48 -9.96 5.19 4.19
CA SER A 48 -10.99 6.07 4.73
C SER A 48 -12.18 5.27 5.26
N ASP A 49 -13.10 5.94 5.93
CA ASP A 49 -14.34 5.31 6.39
C ASP A 49 -15.21 4.74 5.26
N SER A 50 -15.11 5.33 4.08
CA SER A 50 -15.97 4.99 2.94
C SER A 50 -15.26 4.13 1.90
N GLY A 51 -13.96 3.87 2.05
CA GLY A 51 -13.23 3.11 1.05
C GLY A 51 -11.73 3.06 1.27
N VAL A 52 -11.08 2.37 0.37
CA VAL A 52 -9.63 2.29 0.27
C VAL A 52 -9.21 2.57 -1.17
N ARG A 53 -8.12 3.31 -1.34
CA ARG A 53 -7.58 3.61 -2.67
C ARG A 53 -6.07 3.39 -2.72
N ILE A 54 -5.58 3.07 -3.90
CA ILE A 54 -4.16 3.07 -4.22
C ILE A 54 -3.90 4.05 -5.36
N ALA A 55 -2.96 4.95 -5.17
CA ALA A 55 -2.61 6.00 -6.12
C ALA A 55 -1.11 6.34 -6.03
N PRO A 56 -0.50 6.97 -7.05
CA PRO A 56 0.82 7.58 -6.94
C PRO A 56 0.87 8.66 -5.85
N VAL A 57 2.03 8.80 -5.21
CA VAL A 57 2.20 9.75 -4.07
C VAL A 57 2.11 11.21 -4.51
N ARG A 58 2.57 11.53 -5.72
CA ARG A 58 2.66 12.91 -6.22
C ARG A 58 1.56 13.21 -7.25
N PRO A 59 0.39 13.72 -6.81
CA PRO A 59 -0.72 14.01 -7.73
C PRO A 59 -0.44 15.20 -8.67
N PHE A 60 0.57 16.03 -8.38
CA PHE A 60 0.84 17.28 -9.11
C PHE A 60 1.99 17.20 -10.10
N VAL A 61 2.73 16.12 -10.14
CA VAL A 61 3.71 15.93 -11.22
C VAL A 61 2.93 15.61 -12.48
N ARG A 62 3.11 16.44 -13.53
CA ARG A 62 2.53 16.18 -14.85
C ARG A 62 3.01 14.81 -15.34
N GLY A 63 2.17 13.81 -15.16
CA GLY A 63 2.44 12.42 -15.47
C GLY A 63 1.16 11.61 -15.33
N PHE A 64 1.21 10.42 -15.88
CA PHE A 64 0.06 9.51 -15.91
C PHE A 64 -0.24 8.98 -14.53
N ARG A 65 -1.52 9.04 -14.15
CA ARG A 65 -2.01 8.58 -12.86
C ARG A 65 -2.97 7.42 -13.09
N VAL A 66 -2.70 6.32 -12.42
CA VAL A 66 -3.68 5.23 -12.24
C VAL A 66 -4.09 5.24 -10.79
N GLU A 67 -5.35 5.55 -10.54
CA GLU A 67 -5.93 5.48 -9.20
C GLU A 67 -7.04 4.43 -9.20
N LEU A 68 -6.99 3.52 -8.23
CA LEU A 68 -8.05 2.56 -7.99
C LEU A 68 -8.61 2.81 -6.60
N GLU A 69 -9.92 2.97 -6.54
CA GLU A 69 -10.66 3.16 -5.31
C GLU A 69 -11.72 2.08 -5.14
N ILE A 70 -11.85 1.57 -3.93
CA ILE A 70 -12.93 0.67 -3.53
C ILE A 70 -13.79 1.41 -2.54
N SER A 71 -14.99 1.75 -2.95
CA SER A 71 -15.99 2.38 -2.09
C SER A 71 -16.75 1.30 -1.32
N CYS A 72 -16.45 1.17 -0.04
CA CYS A 72 -17.07 0.20 0.86
C CYS A 72 -16.97 0.69 2.30
N PHE A 73 -18.07 0.58 3.06
CA PHE A 73 -18.10 0.97 4.49
C PHE A 73 -17.60 -0.12 5.44
N GLN A 74 -17.33 -1.31 4.95
CA GLN A 74 -16.85 -2.44 5.74
C GLN A 74 -15.33 -2.57 5.58
N SER A 75 -14.60 -2.30 6.65
CA SER A 75 -13.13 -2.27 6.66
C SER A 75 -12.47 -3.57 6.24
N ASP A 76 -13.01 -4.69 6.72
CA ASP A 76 -12.54 -6.04 6.38
C ASP A 76 -12.67 -6.35 4.88
N TRP A 77 -13.65 -5.79 4.20
CA TRP A 77 -13.78 -5.95 2.74
C TRP A 77 -12.89 -4.99 1.96
N GLN A 78 -12.57 -3.83 2.52
CA GLN A 78 -11.73 -2.83 1.85
C GLN A 78 -10.35 -3.40 1.53
N LEU A 79 -9.65 -3.94 2.53
CA LEU A 79 -8.30 -4.46 2.36
C LEU A 79 -8.24 -5.70 1.49
N SER A 80 -9.13 -6.67 1.74
CA SER A 80 -9.19 -7.92 0.94
C SER A 80 -9.52 -7.62 -0.53
N SER A 81 -10.42 -6.66 -0.77
CA SER A 81 -10.77 -6.24 -2.12
C SER A 81 -9.61 -5.53 -2.81
N LEU A 82 -8.89 -4.66 -2.10
CA LEU A 82 -7.71 -4.00 -2.65
C LEU A 82 -6.60 -5.02 -2.95
N ALA A 83 -6.36 -5.97 -2.05
CA ALA A 83 -5.41 -7.06 -2.27
C ALA A 83 -5.76 -7.86 -3.54
N GLN A 84 -7.04 -8.22 -3.71
CA GLN A 84 -7.51 -8.93 -4.89
C GLN A 84 -7.30 -8.12 -6.18
N ILE A 85 -7.59 -6.82 -6.17
CA ILE A 85 -7.34 -5.94 -7.33
C ILE A 85 -5.85 -5.84 -7.62
N CYS A 86 -5.01 -5.68 -6.62
CA CYS A 86 -3.56 -5.63 -6.81
C CYS A 86 -3.05 -6.94 -7.44
N HIS A 87 -3.59 -8.07 -7.06
CA HIS A 87 -3.23 -9.36 -7.64
C HIS A 87 -3.74 -9.58 -9.07
N SER A 88 -4.99 -9.19 -9.35
CA SER A 88 -5.67 -9.59 -10.59
C SER A 88 -5.72 -8.50 -11.65
N SER A 89 -5.70 -7.22 -11.25
CA SER A 89 -6.04 -6.10 -12.11
C SER A 89 -4.88 -5.18 -12.44
N PHE A 90 -3.86 -5.11 -11.59
CA PHE A 90 -2.65 -4.37 -11.93
C PHE A 90 -1.72 -5.21 -12.80
N PRO A 91 -1.09 -4.59 -13.83
CA PRO A 91 0.01 -5.24 -14.52
C PRO A 91 1.13 -5.56 -13.53
N HIS A 92 1.68 -6.76 -13.64
CA HIS A 92 2.80 -7.18 -12.78
C HIS A 92 3.97 -6.18 -12.82
N THR A 93 4.20 -5.58 -14.00
CA THR A 93 5.23 -4.56 -14.19
C THR A 93 5.01 -3.30 -13.35
N PHE A 94 3.76 -2.91 -13.09
CA PHE A 94 3.44 -1.77 -12.25
C PHE A 94 3.79 -2.06 -10.77
N ILE A 95 3.30 -3.16 -10.25
CA ILE A 95 3.55 -3.53 -8.84
C ILE A 95 5.02 -3.84 -8.58
N SER A 96 5.69 -4.51 -9.53
CA SER A 96 7.11 -4.88 -9.40
C SER A 96 8.08 -3.70 -9.54
N SER A 97 7.61 -2.52 -9.94
CA SER A 97 8.43 -1.29 -9.99
C SER A 97 8.28 -0.41 -8.76
N LEU A 98 7.32 -0.70 -7.87
CA LEU A 98 7.09 0.11 -6.68
C LEU A 98 8.18 -0.15 -5.64
N GLU A 99 8.98 0.88 -5.39
CA GLU A 99 10.05 0.85 -4.38
C GLU A 99 9.65 1.53 -3.08
N ASN A 100 8.74 2.50 -3.14
CA ASN A 100 8.29 3.27 -1.98
C ASN A 100 6.78 3.14 -1.82
N MET A 101 6.34 2.68 -0.65
CA MET A 101 4.93 2.49 -0.33
C MET A 101 4.56 3.29 0.90
N TYR A 102 3.51 4.09 0.78
CA TYR A 102 2.95 4.89 1.86
C TYR A 102 1.58 4.33 2.24
N ILE A 103 1.31 4.17 3.52
CA ILE A 103 0.00 3.77 4.05
C ILE A 103 -0.46 4.84 5.02
N ARG A 104 -1.56 5.51 4.69
CA ARG A 104 -2.11 6.61 5.47
C ARG A 104 -3.63 6.63 5.50
N GLU A 105 -4.17 7.35 6.44
CA GLU A 105 -5.58 7.64 6.56
C GLU A 105 -5.94 8.93 5.79
N ASP A 106 -7.16 8.99 5.22
CA ASP A 106 -7.71 10.19 4.63
C ASP A 106 -8.82 10.71 5.55
N GLY A 107 -8.62 11.90 6.10
CA GLY A 107 -9.59 12.55 6.96
C GLY A 107 -9.37 12.36 8.47
N TYR A 108 -10.37 12.73 9.24
CA TYR A 108 -10.34 12.60 10.70
C TYR A 108 -10.56 11.14 11.10
N PRO A 109 -9.72 10.61 12.03
CA PRO A 109 -9.87 9.24 12.48
C PRO A 109 -11.24 9.05 13.14
N ARG A 110 -12.10 8.26 12.52
CA ARG A 110 -13.34 7.82 13.15
C ARG A 110 -13.09 6.55 13.94
N LEU A 111 -13.61 6.53 15.16
CA LEU A 111 -13.38 5.50 16.18
C LEU A 111 -13.86 4.09 15.81
N GLY A 112 -14.57 3.89 14.69
CA GLY A 112 -15.23 2.63 14.37
C GLY A 112 -14.45 1.67 13.47
N TRP A 113 -13.35 2.09 12.87
CA TRP A 113 -12.61 1.28 11.88
C TRP A 113 -11.68 0.23 12.50
N GLN A 114 -11.69 0.06 13.81
CA GLN A 114 -10.52 -0.41 14.53
C GLN A 114 -10.53 -1.87 14.97
N GLU A 115 -11.67 -2.51 15.10
CA GLU A 115 -11.70 -3.72 15.95
C GLU A 115 -11.70 -5.04 15.19
N ASN A 116 -11.93 -5.05 13.87
CA ASN A 116 -12.18 -6.29 13.13
C ASN A 116 -11.24 -6.58 11.95
N THR A 117 -10.23 -5.74 11.68
CA THR A 117 -9.31 -6.02 10.59
C THR A 117 -8.29 -7.07 11.02
N GLU A 118 -8.39 -8.26 10.47
CA GLU A 118 -7.45 -9.34 10.76
C GLU A 118 -6.07 -9.07 10.16
N ASN A 119 -5.02 -9.47 10.87
CA ASN A 119 -3.62 -9.37 10.39
C ASN A 119 -3.42 -10.04 9.02
N THR A 120 -4.17 -11.09 8.73
CA THR A 120 -4.17 -11.81 7.45
C THR A 120 -4.49 -10.91 6.26
N GLN A 121 -5.42 -9.97 6.39
CA GLN A 121 -5.80 -9.05 5.32
C GLN A 121 -4.67 -8.06 4.98
N TRP A 122 -3.95 -7.59 5.98
CA TRP A 122 -2.76 -6.78 5.77
C TRP A 122 -1.65 -7.57 5.08
N LEU A 123 -1.43 -8.81 5.46
CA LEU A 123 -0.45 -9.68 4.81
C LEU A 123 -0.82 -9.93 3.35
N GLU A 124 -2.10 -10.21 3.07
CA GLU A 124 -2.60 -10.35 1.70
C GLU A 124 -2.40 -9.08 0.86
N LEU A 125 -2.66 -7.90 1.46
CA LEU A 125 -2.44 -6.63 0.77
C LEU A 125 -0.96 -6.40 0.47
N LEU A 126 -0.07 -6.67 1.41
CA LEU A 126 1.37 -6.39 1.26
C LEU A 126 2.09 -7.43 0.37
N HIS A 127 1.54 -8.63 0.25
CA HIS A 127 2.18 -9.74 -0.49
C HIS A 127 2.58 -9.42 -1.94
N PRO A 128 1.76 -8.72 -2.76
CA PRO A 128 2.12 -8.40 -4.15
C PRO A 128 3.32 -7.47 -4.30
N PHE A 129 3.66 -6.69 -3.27
CA PHE A 129 4.61 -5.59 -3.34
C PHE A 129 6.06 -6.03 -3.03
N ALA A 130 6.52 -7.05 -3.74
CA ALA A 130 7.83 -7.66 -3.47
C ALA A 130 9.04 -6.74 -3.72
N ALA A 131 8.90 -5.68 -4.51
CA ALA A 131 9.97 -4.74 -4.84
C ALA A 131 10.07 -3.56 -3.87
N VAL A 132 9.13 -3.42 -2.93
CA VAL A 132 9.10 -2.31 -1.98
C VAL A 132 10.31 -2.35 -1.07
N LYS A 133 11.10 -1.29 -1.16
CA LYS A 133 12.30 -1.04 -0.33
C LYS A 133 11.99 -0.20 0.89
N ASN A 134 11.04 0.73 0.76
CA ASN A 134 10.69 1.67 1.82
C ASN A 134 9.19 1.62 2.09
N LEU A 135 8.85 1.33 3.35
CA LEU A 135 7.47 1.35 3.84
C LEU A 135 7.30 2.52 4.80
N CYS A 136 6.40 3.45 4.43
CA CYS A 136 6.08 4.64 5.21
C CYS A 136 4.69 4.50 5.82
N LEU A 137 4.60 4.56 7.14
CA LEU A 137 3.35 4.40 7.88
C LEU A 137 2.97 5.70 8.57
N SER A 138 1.72 6.13 8.40
CA SER A 138 1.17 7.19 9.25
C SER A 138 1.06 6.71 10.70
N LYS A 139 0.87 7.66 11.59
CA LYS A 139 0.75 7.41 13.02
C LYS A 139 -0.31 6.34 13.34
N GLU A 140 -1.46 6.47 12.73
CA GLU A 140 -2.61 5.58 12.96
C GLU A 140 -2.32 4.16 12.45
N PHE A 141 -1.62 4.05 11.32
CA PHE A 141 -1.29 2.76 10.72
C PHE A 141 -0.09 2.07 11.36
N THR A 142 0.80 2.81 12.00
CA THR A 142 1.91 2.22 12.76
C THR A 142 1.40 1.24 13.82
N ALA A 143 0.39 1.63 14.59
CA ALA A 143 -0.18 0.78 15.64
C ALA A 143 -0.91 -0.46 15.09
N ARG A 144 -1.48 -0.36 13.89
CA ARG A 144 -2.23 -1.46 13.25
C ARG A 144 -1.33 -2.44 12.51
N ILE A 145 -0.28 -1.95 11.88
CA ILE A 145 0.62 -2.78 11.07
C ILE A 145 1.74 -3.41 11.91
N ALA A 146 2.13 -2.82 13.03
CA ALA A 146 3.16 -3.39 13.89
C ALA A 146 2.88 -4.83 14.32
N PRO A 147 1.66 -5.22 14.76
CA PRO A 147 1.33 -6.62 15.06
C PRO A 147 1.47 -7.53 13.84
N VAL A 148 1.10 -7.03 12.65
CA VAL A 148 1.24 -7.77 11.38
C VAL A 148 2.70 -8.05 11.07
N LEU A 149 3.55 -7.02 11.19
CA LEU A 149 4.99 -7.16 10.98
C LEU A 149 5.62 -8.12 11.99
N GLN A 150 5.14 -8.12 13.24
CA GLN A 150 5.61 -9.05 14.28
C GLN A 150 5.35 -10.52 13.92
N GLU A 151 4.32 -10.83 13.12
CA GLU A 151 4.04 -12.20 12.67
C GLU A 151 5.01 -12.67 11.57
N LEU A 152 5.76 -11.75 10.96
CA LEU A 152 6.76 -12.05 9.96
C LEU A 152 8.07 -12.44 10.61
N VAL A 153 8.13 -13.65 11.18
CA VAL A 153 9.30 -14.21 11.85
C VAL A 153 9.71 -15.54 11.20
N GLY A 154 10.95 -15.97 11.41
CA GLY A 154 11.49 -17.19 10.83
C GLY A 154 11.50 -17.17 9.30
N GLU A 155 11.01 -18.21 8.66
CA GLU A 155 10.97 -18.32 7.19
C GLU A 155 10.06 -17.28 6.54
N ARG A 156 9.01 -16.84 7.23
CA ARG A 156 8.04 -15.87 6.71
C ARG A 156 8.59 -14.44 6.57
N VAL A 157 9.72 -14.14 7.20
CA VAL A 157 10.36 -12.81 7.12
C VAL A 157 10.68 -12.39 5.67
N GLY A 158 10.99 -13.35 4.82
CA GLY A 158 11.29 -13.10 3.40
C GLY A 158 10.09 -13.24 2.46
N GLU A 159 8.92 -13.66 2.93
CA GLU A 159 7.74 -13.86 2.08
C GLU A 159 7.03 -12.55 1.75
N ILE A 160 6.95 -11.66 2.73
CA ILE A 160 6.27 -10.37 2.60
C ILE A 160 7.32 -9.25 2.58
N LEU A 161 7.23 -8.39 1.58
CA LEU A 161 8.16 -7.28 1.38
C LEU A 161 9.65 -7.73 1.41
N PRO A 162 10.06 -8.72 0.60
CA PRO A 162 11.41 -9.29 0.66
C PRO A 162 12.51 -8.26 0.43
N ALA A 163 12.25 -7.22 -0.36
CA ALA A 163 13.21 -6.15 -0.66
C ALA A 163 13.25 -5.02 0.37
N LEU A 164 12.46 -5.09 1.46
CA LEU A 164 12.35 -4.01 2.45
C LEU A 164 13.70 -3.69 3.10
N GLN A 165 14.07 -2.41 3.08
CA GLN A 165 15.31 -1.85 3.63
C GLN A 165 15.02 -0.77 4.68
N GLY A 166 13.93 -0.03 4.53
CA GLY A 166 13.55 1.07 5.41
C GLY A 166 12.10 0.99 5.88
N LEU A 167 11.90 1.20 7.17
CA LEU A 167 10.59 1.41 7.79
C LEU A 167 10.55 2.84 8.33
N PHE A 168 9.67 3.66 7.77
CA PHE A 168 9.53 5.07 8.12
C PHE A 168 8.22 5.28 8.87
N LEU A 169 8.30 5.83 10.07
CA LEU A 169 7.16 6.04 10.96
C LEU A 169 6.90 7.54 11.13
N GLU A 170 5.66 7.96 10.90
CA GLU A 170 5.27 9.36 11.09
C GLU A 170 5.24 9.71 12.58
N GLU A 171 6.01 10.71 13.00
CA GLU A 171 6.07 11.37 14.33
C GLU A 171 5.46 10.61 15.51
N VAL A 172 5.86 9.39 15.73
CA VAL A 172 5.29 8.61 16.83
C VAL A 172 6.37 8.39 17.89
N ASN A 173 6.13 8.89 19.08
CA ASN A 173 6.71 8.26 20.25
C ASN A 173 6.06 6.89 20.39
N VAL A 174 6.52 5.96 19.56
CA VAL A 174 6.08 4.57 19.61
C VAL A 174 6.54 4.01 20.95
N THR A 175 5.61 3.63 21.79
CA THR A 175 5.90 3.10 23.12
C THR A 175 5.06 1.83 23.36
N GLY A 176 5.53 1.01 24.28
CA GLY A 176 4.80 -0.19 24.68
C GLY A 176 4.71 -1.27 23.61
N PRO A 177 3.55 -1.95 23.45
CA PRO A 177 3.42 -3.13 22.59
C PRO A 177 3.76 -2.88 21.11
N VAL A 178 3.51 -1.68 20.62
CA VAL A 178 3.81 -1.31 19.22
C VAL A 178 5.31 -1.23 19.00
N GLN A 179 6.04 -0.60 19.90
CA GLN A 179 7.50 -0.56 19.86
C GLN A 179 8.09 -1.97 19.93
N GLU A 180 7.62 -2.79 20.86
CA GLU A 180 8.09 -4.17 21.01
C GLU A 180 7.85 -5.00 19.72
N ALA A 181 6.71 -4.80 19.06
CA ALA A 181 6.39 -5.49 17.82
C ALA A 181 7.36 -5.09 16.69
N ILE A 182 7.65 -3.79 16.56
CA ILE A 182 8.60 -3.29 15.56
C ILE A 182 10.02 -3.79 15.86
N GLU A 183 10.46 -3.74 17.12
CA GLU A 183 11.79 -4.22 17.52
C GLU A 183 11.96 -5.71 17.24
N LYS A 184 10.94 -6.53 17.51
CA LYS A 184 10.93 -7.96 17.17
C LYS A 184 11.03 -8.20 15.67
N PHE A 185 10.29 -7.44 14.86
CA PHE A 185 10.38 -7.54 13.41
C PHE A 185 11.77 -7.15 12.89
N VAL A 186 12.34 -6.04 13.38
CA VAL A 186 13.70 -5.61 13.02
C VAL A 186 14.73 -6.68 13.37
N ALA A 187 14.66 -7.24 14.58
CA ALA A 187 15.54 -8.32 15.02
C ALA A 187 15.41 -9.58 14.15
N ALA A 188 14.18 -9.98 13.81
CA ALA A 188 13.92 -11.12 12.93
C ALA A 188 14.51 -10.91 11.52
N ARG A 189 14.36 -9.70 10.96
CA ARG A 189 14.95 -9.32 9.67
C ARG A 189 16.48 -9.36 9.70
N GLN A 190 17.09 -8.87 10.77
CA GLN A 190 18.54 -8.90 10.94
C GLN A 190 19.07 -10.34 11.04
N LEU A 191 18.40 -11.20 11.80
CA LEU A 191 18.76 -12.61 11.96
C LEU A 191 18.64 -13.39 10.65
N SER A 192 17.69 -13.04 9.79
CA SER A 192 17.51 -13.67 8.48
C SER A 192 18.44 -13.12 7.37
N GLY A 193 19.34 -12.19 7.70
CA GLY A 193 20.27 -11.60 6.73
C GLY A 193 19.66 -10.48 5.86
N HIS A 194 18.49 -9.96 6.22
CA HIS A 194 17.80 -8.87 5.52
C HIS A 194 17.59 -7.65 6.46
N PRO A 195 18.65 -7.00 6.96
CA PRO A 195 18.53 -5.92 7.93
C PRO A 195 17.75 -4.75 7.35
N ILE A 196 16.96 -4.12 8.22
CA ILE A 196 16.19 -2.92 7.89
C ILE A 196 16.55 -1.79 8.85
N THR A 197 16.38 -0.55 8.39
CA THR A 197 16.48 0.66 9.23
C THR A 197 15.10 1.15 9.61
N VAL A 198 14.94 1.67 10.84
CA VAL A 198 13.73 2.36 11.27
C VAL A 198 14.07 3.84 11.42
N SER A 199 13.27 4.69 10.80
CA SER A 199 13.43 6.15 10.86
C SER A 199 12.08 6.79 11.13
N HIS A 200 12.12 7.97 11.76
CA HIS A 200 10.94 8.79 11.99
C HIS A 200 10.95 9.97 11.03
N TYR A 201 9.77 10.33 10.51
CA TYR A 201 9.62 11.50 9.66
C TYR A 201 8.47 12.38 10.18
N SER A 202 8.58 13.68 9.91
CA SER A 202 7.54 14.66 10.21
C SER A 202 6.62 14.82 9.00
N HIS A 203 5.32 15.00 9.23
CA HIS A 203 4.35 15.27 8.18
C HIS A 203 4.71 16.51 7.35
N TRP A 204 5.45 17.45 7.94
CA TRP A 204 5.83 18.74 7.32
C TRP A 204 7.00 18.63 6.33
N ASP A 205 7.79 17.58 6.38
CA ASP A 205 8.95 17.43 5.50
C ASP A 205 8.58 17.17 4.02
N LYS A 206 7.32 16.84 3.74
CA LYS A 206 6.85 16.57 2.38
C LYS A 206 6.31 17.77 1.61
N GLU A 207 5.98 18.87 2.28
CA GLU A 207 5.47 20.08 1.61
C GLU A 207 6.59 21.06 1.19
N GLN A 208 7.85 20.85 1.60
CA GLN A 208 8.96 21.75 1.31
C GLN A 208 9.75 21.39 0.05
N ASP A 209 9.53 20.24 -0.55
CA ASP A 209 10.19 19.82 -1.82
C ASP A 209 9.34 20.11 -3.08
N VAL A 210 8.48 21.13 -3.04
CA VAL A 210 7.69 21.60 -4.20
C VAL A 210 8.24 22.89 -4.76
#